data_d98ac8a459e9ba658c43c375260a0683
#
_entry.id   d98ac8a459e9ba658c43c375260a0683
#
_cell.length_a   1.000
_cell.length_b   1.000
_cell.length_c   1.000
_cell.angle_alpha   90.00
_cell.angle_beta   90.00
_cell.angle_gamma   90.00
#
_symmetry.space_group_name_H-M   'P 1'
#
loop_
_entity.id
_entity.type
_entity.pdbx_description
1 polymer ?
#
loop_
_entity_poly.entity_id
_entity_poly.type
_entity_poly.pdbx_seq_one_letter_code
_entity_poly.pdbx_strand_id
1 'polypeptide(L)'
;MTSSTLRALTLGLTLTFAGAQISAAQTPAEAQATSPPRSGVAMPQWANPDPIVTEGVIEDEAVQAIKDMSNYLMSLNTVGITSQGSLDVVTNDGQRIQLDGTTTYKVRKPGFVIDYVSDQKSRRFIYDGKNFTVYSPLLGFYATAPAPGTNREVLDTIYNRFGIALPLEDLFRWGDGANADRIQALKSAYEVGSATIDGVETDHFAFREEDVDWEVWIQKGDQPVPRKVVIVDRTDPARPTFVARLSWQINPTFTDADFTFVPDANAKKIQLATYKGE
;
A
#
# COMPACT_ATOMS: atom_id res chain seq x y z
N MET A 1 -21.78 17.63 8.63
CA MET A 1 -20.93 17.95 7.49
C MET A 1 -19.53 17.54 7.89
N THR A 2 -19.22 16.25 7.79
CA THR A 2 -17.91 15.70 8.11
C THR A 2 -17.21 15.41 6.78
N SER A 3 -16.20 16.22 6.49
CA SER A 3 -15.31 16.07 5.35
C SER A 3 -14.66 14.69 5.43
N SER A 4 -14.99 13.79 4.51
CA SER A 4 -14.27 12.54 4.30
C SER A 4 -12.96 12.88 3.62
N THR A 5 -11.96 13.26 4.41
CA THR A 5 -10.59 13.38 3.93
C THR A 5 -10.13 12.02 3.46
N LEU A 6 -9.84 11.94 2.20
CA LEU A 6 -9.18 10.82 1.54
C LEU A 6 -7.93 10.48 2.35
N ARG A 7 -7.86 9.23 2.78
CA ARG A 7 -6.73 8.75 3.57
C ARG A 7 -5.63 8.40 2.59
N ALA A 8 -4.73 9.36 2.34
CA ALA A 8 -3.46 9.05 1.71
C ALA A 8 -2.83 7.86 2.43
N LEU A 9 -2.30 6.91 1.68
CA LEU A 9 -1.49 5.81 2.22
C LEU A 9 -0.18 6.39 2.77
N THR A 10 -0.29 7.24 3.78
CA THR A 10 0.85 7.64 4.57
C THR A 10 1.18 6.42 5.44
N LEU A 11 2.10 5.59 4.96
CA LEU A 11 2.81 4.65 5.80
C LEU A 11 3.64 5.47 6.79
N GLY A 12 2.94 6.13 7.72
CA GLY A 12 3.53 6.89 8.81
C GLY A 12 4.24 5.95 9.76
N LEU A 13 5.49 5.63 9.45
CA LEU A 13 6.40 4.94 10.33
C LEU A 13 7.34 5.97 10.94
N THR A 14 6.83 6.78 11.86
CA THR A 14 7.68 7.61 12.72
C THR A 14 8.40 6.71 13.71
N LEU A 15 9.65 6.39 13.42
CA LEU A 15 10.61 5.89 14.40
C LEU A 15 11.30 7.11 15.02
N THR A 16 10.92 7.46 16.24
CA THR A 16 11.74 8.33 17.09
C THR A 16 12.95 7.55 17.55
N PHE A 17 14.11 7.81 16.96
CA PHE A 17 15.39 7.44 17.52
C PHE A 17 15.86 8.56 18.45
N ALA A 18 16.03 8.23 19.73
CA ALA A 18 16.80 9.05 20.65
C ALA A 18 18.27 9.02 20.19
N GLY A 19 18.72 10.12 19.57
CA GLY A 19 20.09 10.26 19.12
C GLY A 19 21.02 10.60 20.28
N ALA A 20 22.04 9.78 20.48
CA ALA A 20 23.20 10.15 21.26
C ALA A 20 24.05 11.15 20.44
N GLN A 21 24.23 12.36 20.97
CA GLN A 21 25.10 13.37 20.35
C GLN A 21 26.55 12.95 20.52
N ILE A 22 27.22 12.70 19.41
CA ILE A 22 28.71 12.63 19.39
C ILE A 22 29.21 13.96 18.85
N SER A 23 29.88 14.71 19.70
CA SER A 23 30.55 15.97 19.37
C SER A 23 31.76 15.67 18.48
N ALA A 24 31.76 16.11 17.23
CA ALA A 24 32.90 16.01 16.32
C ALA A 24 33.66 17.34 16.30
N ALA A 25 34.96 17.25 16.58
CA ALA A 25 35.92 18.36 16.56
C ALA A 25 36.13 18.88 15.11
N GLN A 26 36.20 20.20 14.96
CA GLN A 26 36.49 20.88 13.71
C GLN A 26 37.94 20.68 13.28
N THR A 27 38.15 20.28 12.05
CA THR A 27 39.47 20.30 11.37
C THR A 27 39.46 21.35 10.24
N PRO A 28 40.61 21.97 9.92
CA PRO A 28 40.65 23.20 9.10
C PRO A 28 40.39 22.96 7.61
N ALA A 29 39.91 24.02 6.96
CA ALA A 29 39.59 24.10 5.57
C ALA A 29 40.76 23.72 4.65
N GLU A 30 40.51 22.74 3.78
CA GLU A 30 41.37 22.41 2.66
C GLU A 30 40.66 22.77 1.34
N ALA A 31 41.47 23.29 0.40
CA ALA A 31 41.07 24.00 -0.81
C ALA A 31 40.07 23.21 -1.68
N GLN A 32 39.02 23.88 -2.06
CA GLN A 32 38.01 23.41 -3.03
C GLN A 32 38.63 23.20 -4.41
N ALA A 33 38.86 21.95 -4.80
CA ALA A 33 38.95 21.57 -6.19
C ALA A 33 37.53 21.58 -6.77
N THR A 34 37.18 22.57 -7.57
CA THR A 34 35.91 22.61 -8.30
C THR A 34 35.94 21.54 -9.38
N SER A 35 35.40 20.37 -9.05
CA SER A 35 35.03 19.37 -10.09
C SER A 35 33.88 19.96 -10.92
N PRO A 36 33.94 19.88 -12.28
CA PRO A 36 32.81 20.30 -13.07
C PRO A 36 31.57 19.51 -12.67
N PRO A 37 30.37 20.13 -12.71
CA PRO A 37 29.14 19.42 -12.38
C PRO A 37 29.03 18.20 -13.30
N ARG A 38 28.93 17.00 -12.74
CA ARG A 38 28.60 15.80 -13.51
C ARG A 38 27.22 16.04 -14.08
N SER A 39 27.13 16.11 -15.40
CA SER A 39 25.85 16.14 -16.10
C SER A 39 24.98 15.02 -15.57
N GLY A 40 23.79 15.34 -15.07
CA GLY A 40 22.87 14.35 -14.59
C GLY A 40 22.67 13.26 -15.64
N VAL A 41 22.44 12.03 -15.21
CA VAL A 41 22.09 10.93 -16.11
C VAL A 41 20.78 11.33 -16.78
N ALA A 42 20.85 11.79 -18.03
CA ALA A 42 19.64 12.11 -18.79
C ALA A 42 18.89 10.80 -19.08
N MET A 43 17.58 10.82 -18.89
CA MET A 43 16.73 9.72 -19.35
C MET A 43 16.90 9.57 -20.87
N PRO A 44 17.04 8.33 -21.39
CA PRO A 44 17.15 8.13 -22.83
C PRO A 44 15.93 8.70 -23.55
N GLN A 45 16.14 9.41 -24.68
CA GLN A 45 15.03 10.03 -25.43
C GLN A 45 13.95 9.04 -25.87
N TRP A 46 14.33 7.79 -26.13
CA TRP A 46 13.37 6.73 -26.47
C TRP A 46 12.46 6.32 -25.30
N ALA A 47 12.79 6.71 -24.07
CA ALA A 47 11.96 6.45 -22.88
C ALA A 47 10.96 7.58 -22.60
N ASN A 48 10.99 8.66 -23.37
CA ASN A 48 9.99 9.74 -23.24
C ASN A 48 8.82 9.44 -24.17
N PRO A 49 7.66 9.04 -23.65
CA PRO A 49 6.43 8.94 -24.43
C PRO A 49 6.00 10.34 -24.91
N ASP A 50 5.17 10.40 -25.94
CA ASP A 50 4.48 11.62 -26.30
C ASP A 50 3.67 12.16 -25.12
N PRO A 51 3.55 13.49 -24.96
CA PRO A 51 2.78 14.07 -23.86
C PRO A 51 1.32 13.60 -23.90
N ILE A 52 0.86 13.01 -22.80
CA ILE A 52 -0.54 12.62 -22.62
C ILE A 52 -1.24 13.82 -21.95
N VAL A 53 -2.23 14.40 -22.64
CA VAL A 53 -3.04 15.50 -22.09
C VAL A 53 -4.24 14.92 -21.36
N THR A 54 -4.25 15.01 -20.04
CA THR A 54 -5.26 14.34 -19.18
C THR A 54 -5.87 15.26 -18.13
N GLU A 55 -5.60 16.57 -18.18
CA GLU A 55 -6.10 17.51 -17.19
C GLU A 55 -7.64 17.55 -17.21
N GLY A 56 -8.26 17.14 -16.08
CA GLY A 56 -9.72 17.14 -15.91
C GLY A 56 -10.46 16.06 -16.69
N VAL A 57 -9.78 15.12 -17.33
CA VAL A 57 -10.43 14.01 -18.05
C VAL A 57 -10.91 12.96 -17.06
N ILE A 58 -12.22 12.69 -17.06
CA ILE A 58 -12.85 11.56 -16.34
C ILE A 58 -13.56 10.71 -17.37
N GLU A 59 -13.00 9.56 -17.69
CA GLU A 59 -13.57 8.57 -18.61
C GLU A 59 -14.48 7.62 -17.82
N ASP A 60 -15.70 7.45 -18.29
CA ASP A 60 -16.68 6.54 -17.67
C ASP A 60 -16.15 5.09 -17.65
N GLU A 61 -15.44 4.68 -18.69
CA GLU A 61 -14.82 3.37 -18.82
C GLU A 61 -13.79 3.11 -17.72
N ALA A 62 -12.96 4.08 -17.40
CA ALA A 62 -11.96 3.96 -16.33
C ALA A 62 -12.63 3.84 -14.95
N VAL A 63 -13.67 4.65 -14.72
CA VAL A 63 -14.46 4.58 -13.48
C VAL A 63 -15.21 3.24 -13.38
N GLN A 64 -15.75 2.74 -14.50
CA GLN A 64 -16.44 1.46 -14.51
C GLN A 64 -15.47 0.30 -14.27
N ALA A 65 -14.29 0.32 -14.87
CA ALA A 65 -13.27 -0.72 -14.70
C ALA A 65 -12.87 -0.90 -13.22
N ILE A 66 -12.65 0.19 -12.47
CA ILE A 66 -12.32 0.08 -11.03
C ILE A 66 -13.51 -0.41 -10.20
N LYS A 67 -14.74 -0.06 -10.56
CA LYS A 67 -15.96 -0.59 -9.90
C LYS A 67 -16.10 -2.08 -10.14
N ASP A 68 -15.95 -2.53 -11.39
CA ASP A 68 -16.07 -3.94 -11.76
C ASP A 68 -14.99 -4.78 -11.10
N MET A 69 -13.73 -4.31 -11.09
CA MET A 69 -12.63 -4.91 -10.35
C MET A 69 -12.99 -5.05 -8.87
N SER A 70 -13.41 -3.98 -8.22
CA SER A 70 -13.71 -3.99 -6.79
C SER A 70 -14.92 -4.89 -6.47
N ASN A 71 -15.97 -4.86 -7.28
CA ASN A 71 -17.13 -5.74 -7.15
C ASN A 71 -16.73 -7.22 -7.29
N TYR A 72 -15.88 -7.54 -8.27
CA TYR A 72 -15.35 -8.89 -8.43
C TYR A 72 -14.56 -9.32 -7.18
N LEU A 73 -13.64 -8.51 -6.70
CA LEU A 73 -12.88 -8.81 -5.49
C LEU A 73 -13.77 -9.01 -4.27
N MET A 74 -14.79 -8.17 -4.11
CA MET A 74 -15.78 -8.31 -3.02
C MET A 74 -16.66 -9.55 -3.16
N SER A 75 -16.86 -10.08 -4.35
CA SER A 75 -17.65 -11.31 -4.58
C SER A 75 -16.93 -12.57 -4.10
N LEU A 76 -15.61 -12.55 -4.02
CA LEU A 76 -14.79 -13.71 -3.63
C LEU A 76 -15.01 -14.07 -2.16
N ASN A 77 -15.21 -15.37 -1.87
CA ASN A 77 -15.35 -15.87 -0.51
C ASN A 77 -13.99 -16.08 0.15
N THR A 78 -13.06 -16.62 -0.62
CA THR A 78 -11.67 -16.83 -0.20
C THR A 78 -10.73 -16.36 -1.30
N VAL A 79 -9.61 -15.75 -0.89
CA VAL A 79 -8.58 -15.31 -1.83
C VAL A 79 -7.20 -15.37 -1.19
N GLY A 80 -6.23 -15.84 -1.96
CA GLY A 80 -4.82 -15.72 -1.66
C GLY A 80 -4.17 -14.69 -2.57
N ILE A 81 -3.33 -13.81 -2.03
CA ILE A 81 -2.60 -12.81 -2.81
C ILE A 81 -1.14 -12.84 -2.40
N THR A 82 -0.24 -12.77 -3.37
CA THR A 82 1.16 -12.45 -3.13
C THR A 82 1.48 -11.14 -3.82
N SER A 83 1.94 -10.16 -3.06
CA SER A 83 2.37 -8.85 -3.52
C SER A 83 3.88 -8.74 -3.40
N GLN A 84 4.57 -8.50 -4.50
CA GLN A 84 5.96 -8.08 -4.51
C GLN A 84 5.99 -6.57 -4.72
N GLY A 85 6.44 -5.84 -3.71
CA GLY A 85 6.33 -4.38 -3.69
C GLY A 85 7.65 -3.70 -3.41
N SER A 86 7.77 -2.49 -3.94
CA SER A 86 8.85 -1.55 -3.67
C SER A 86 8.24 -0.25 -3.16
N LEU A 87 8.79 0.28 -2.08
CA LEU A 87 8.38 1.54 -1.47
C LEU A 87 9.55 2.51 -1.42
N ASP A 88 9.37 3.71 -1.94
CA ASP A 88 10.31 4.79 -1.73
C ASP A 88 10.20 5.34 -0.30
N VAL A 89 11.32 5.45 0.37
CA VAL A 89 11.48 6.15 1.65
C VAL A 89 12.31 7.39 1.41
N VAL A 90 11.82 8.53 1.88
CA VAL A 90 12.53 9.80 1.76
C VAL A 90 13.32 10.06 3.03
N THR A 91 14.63 10.29 2.88
CA THR A 91 15.51 10.66 4.01
C THR A 91 15.30 12.13 4.39
N ASN A 92 15.81 12.53 5.54
CA ASN A 92 15.68 13.90 6.03
C ASN A 92 16.36 14.97 5.15
N ASP A 93 17.28 14.56 4.27
CA ASP A 93 17.94 15.41 3.27
C ASP A 93 17.31 15.31 1.87
N GLY A 94 16.16 14.59 1.74
CA GLY A 94 15.37 14.49 0.52
C GLY A 94 15.82 13.40 -0.44
N GLN A 95 16.76 12.53 -0.07
CA GLN A 95 17.14 11.39 -0.90
C GLN A 95 16.05 10.33 -0.86
N ARG A 96 15.65 9.79 -2.02
CA ARG A 96 14.77 8.62 -2.10
C ARG A 96 15.59 7.33 -2.08
N ILE A 97 15.20 6.42 -1.19
CA ILE A 97 15.75 5.07 -1.07
C ILE A 97 14.58 4.10 -1.30
N GLN A 98 14.77 3.13 -2.18
CA GLN A 98 13.77 2.11 -2.46
C GLN A 98 13.96 0.90 -1.55
N LEU A 99 12.89 0.47 -0.90
CA LEU A 99 12.85 -0.72 -0.04
C LEU A 99 11.88 -1.73 -0.64
N ASP A 100 12.38 -2.94 -0.87
CA ASP A 100 11.58 -4.05 -1.37
C ASP A 100 10.97 -4.87 -0.23
N GLY A 101 9.82 -5.46 -0.52
CA GLY A 101 9.15 -6.35 0.40
C GLY A 101 8.14 -7.26 -0.27
N THR A 102 7.84 -8.36 0.38
CA THR A 102 6.78 -9.27 -0.03
C THR A 102 5.66 -9.26 0.99
N THR A 103 4.42 -9.13 0.51
CA THR A 103 3.23 -9.29 1.35
C THR A 103 2.41 -10.46 0.85
N THR A 104 2.08 -11.39 1.72
CA THR A 104 1.14 -12.47 1.40
C THR A 104 -0.16 -12.28 2.16
N TYR A 105 -1.27 -12.54 1.48
CA TYR A 105 -2.60 -12.40 2.04
C TYR A 105 -3.32 -13.73 1.93
N LYS A 106 -3.95 -14.14 3.03
CA LYS A 106 -5.00 -15.15 3.06
C LYS A 106 -6.25 -14.44 3.56
N VAL A 107 -7.29 -14.40 2.76
CA VAL A 107 -8.53 -13.72 3.11
C VAL A 107 -9.71 -14.69 3.01
N ARG A 108 -10.58 -14.64 3.99
CA ARG A 108 -11.90 -15.30 4.02
C ARG A 108 -12.94 -14.35 4.62
N LYS A 109 -14.19 -14.74 4.65
CA LYS A 109 -15.28 -13.94 5.24
C LYS A 109 -15.93 -14.68 6.42
N PRO A 110 -15.73 -14.22 7.69
CA PRO A 110 -14.75 -13.23 8.14
C PRO A 110 -13.37 -13.86 8.37
N GLY A 111 -12.34 -13.06 8.24
CA GLY A 111 -10.97 -13.41 8.62
C GLY A 111 -9.93 -13.04 7.57
N PHE A 112 -8.73 -12.70 8.04
CA PHE A 112 -7.57 -12.51 7.18
C PHE A 112 -6.26 -12.79 7.91
N VAL A 113 -5.26 -13.18 7.16
CA VAL A 113 -3.85 -13.19 7.57
C VAL A 113 -3.05 -12.44 6.53
N ILE A 114 -2.26 -11.47 6.98
CA ILE A 114 -1.40 -10.66 6.13
C ILE A 114 0.01 -10.73 6.69
N ASP A 115 0.93 -11.30 5.92
CA ASP A 115 2.34 -11.39 6.26
C ASP A 115 3.15 -10.43 5.40
N TYR A 116 3.77 -9.43 6.01
CA TYR A 116 4.72 -8.53 5.37
C TYR A 116 6.14 -8.89 5.77
N VAL A 117 7.02 -9.07 4.80
CA VAL A 117 8.44 -9.38 5.00
C VAL A 117 9.28 -8.49 4.08
N SER A 118 10.25 -7.82 4.67
CA SER A 118 11.34 -7.10 3.99
C SER A 118 12.65 -7.34 4.71
N ASP A 119 13.75 -6.84 4.19
CA ASP A 119 15.07 -6.95 4.85
C ASP A 119 15.11 -6.31 6.24
N GLN A 120 14.26 -5.31 6.47
CA GLN A 120 14.25 -4.54 7.72
C GLN A 120 13.09 -4.86 8.65
N LYS A 121 12.02 -5.43 8.15
CA LYS A 121 10.76 -5.61 8.90
C LYS A 121 10.09 -6.91 8.56
N SER A 122 9.51 -7.53 9.60
CA SER A 122 8.54 -8.59 9.46
C SER A 122 7.35 -8.30 10.35
N ARG A 123 6.14 -8.38 9.78
CA ARG A 123 4.88 -8.15 10.47
C ARG A 123 3.86 -9.16 10.00
N ARG A 124 3.13 -9.70 10.94
CA ARG A 124 1.96 -10.54 10.68
C ARG A 124 0.74 -9.92 11.32
N PHE A 125 -0.31 -9.76 10.54
CA PHE A 125 -1.61 -9.29 10.98
C PHE A 125 -2.60 -10.44 10.81
N ILE A 126 -3.30 -10.79 11.88
CA ILE A 126 -4.25 -11.91 11.88
C ILE A 126 -5.58 -11.42 12.40
N TYR A 127 -6.64 -11.68 11.66
CA TYR A 127 -8.01 -11.57 12.13
C TYR A 127 -8.70 -12.93 12.00
N ASP A 128 -9.09 -13.52 13.12
CA ASP A 128 -9.68 -14.87 13.20
C ASP A 128 -11.22 -14.88 13.13
N GLY A 129 -11.85 -13.71 13.01
CA GLY A 129 -13.29 -13.49 13.08
C GLY A 129 -13.76 -12.99 14.45
N LYS A 130 -12.88 -12.90 15.46
CA LYS A 130 -13.17 -12.45 16.82
C LYS A 130 -12.12 -11.51 17.40
N ASN A 131 -10.86 -11.75 17.06
CA ASN A 131 -9.71 -11.03 17.59
C ASN A 131 -8.81 -10.59 16.46
N PHE A 132 -8.26 -9.39 16.59
CA PHE A 132 -7.18 -8.91 15.74
C PHE A 132 -5.86 -8.99 16.49
N THR A 133 -4.87 -9.61 15.87
CA THR A 133 -3.51 -9.78 16.40
C THR A 133 -2.49 -9.17 15.47
N VAL A 134 -1.56 -8.40 16.04
CA VAL A 134 -0.33 -7.94 15.38
C VAL A 134 0.83 -8.68 15.99
N TYR A 135 1.66 -9.30 15.16
CA TYR A 135 2.88 -9.98 15.58
C TYR A 135 4.08 -9.47 14.80
N SER A 136 5.17 -9.27 15.52
CA SER A 136 6.48 -8.93 14.96
C SER A 136 7.46 -10.08 15.20
N PRO A 137 7.67 -10.98 14.22
CA PRO A 137 8.58 -12.12 14.37
C PRO A 137 10.02 -11.70 14.73
N LEU A 138 10.53 -10.66 14.07
CA LEU A 138 11.91 -10.18 14.31
C LEU A 138 12.12 -9.62 15.72
N LEU A 139 11.08 -9.07 16.35
CA LEU A 139 11.17 -8.46 17.68
C LEU A 139 10.65 -9.41 18.78
N GLY A 140 9.95 -10.48 18.41
CA GLY A 140 9.34 -11.41 19.37
C GLY A 140 8.20 -10.81 20.18
N PHE A 141 7.48 -9.78 19.68
CA PHE A 141 6.35 -9.18 20.38
C PHE A 141 5.05 -9.33 19.60
N TYR A 142 3.96 -9.56 20.34
CA TYR A 142 2.61 -9.58 19.78
C TYR A 142 1.61 -8.84 20.66
N ALA A 143 0.55 -8.36 20.03
CA ALA A 143 -0.58 -7.77 20.72
C ALA A 143 -1.88 -8.25 20.10
N THR A 144 -2.89 -8.53 20.94
CA THR A 144 -4.20 -9.00 20.51
C THR A 144 -5.27 -8.14 21.16
N ALA A 145 -6.24 -7.71 20.36
CA ALA A 145 -7.42 -6.99 20.81
C ALA A 145 -8.70 -7.67 20.27
N PRO A 146 -9.81 -7.65 21.04
CA PRO A 146 -11.12 -8.05 20.52
C PRO A 146 -11.51 -7.13 19.33
N ALA A 147 -11.97 -7.75 18.25
CA ALA A 147 -12.37 -7.08 17.04
C ALA A 147 -13.50 -7.89 16.35
N PRO A 148 -14.70 -7.92 16.92
CA PRO A 148 -15.83 -8.60 16.30
C PRO A 148 -16.31 -7.82 15.07
N GLY A 149 -16.78 -8.53 14.04
CA GLY A 149 -17.39 -7.91 12.87
C GLY A 149 -16.94 -8.52 11.54
N THR A 150 -17.27 -7.85 10.47
CA THR A 150 -16.80 -8.14 9.12
C THR A 150 -15.34 -7.70 8.95
N ASN A 151 -14.67 -8.19 7.92
CA ASN A 151 -13.31 -7.72 7.60
C ASN A 151 -13.24 -6.21 7.47
N ARG A 152 -14.25 -5.58 6.86
CA ARG A 152 -14.32 -4.14 6.69
C ARG A 152 -14.41 -3.39 8.02
N GLU A 153 -15.35 -3.78 8.88
CA GLU A 153 -15.52 -3.14 10.19
C GLU A 153 -14.26 -3.26 11.05
N VAL A 154 -13.56 -4.39 10.94
CA VAL A 154 -12.29 -4.58 11.64
C VAL A 154 -11.20 -3.69 11.06
N LEU A 155 -11.06 -3.59 9.74
CA LEU A 155 -10.11 -2.69 9.09
C LEU A 155 -10.34 -1.23 9.49
N ASP A 156 -11.59 -0.77 9.51
CA ASP A 156 -11.95 0.56 9.98
C ASP A 156 -11.64 0.76 11.48
N THR A 157 -11.92 -0.25 12.29
CA THR A 157 -11.65 -0.21 13.74
C THR A 157 -10.16 -0.12 14.05
N ILE A 158 -9.33 -0.96 13.41
CA ILE A 158 -7.87 -0.97 13.67
C ILE A 158 -7.21 0.32 13.18
N TYR A 159 -7.69 0.88 12.08
CA TYR A 159 -7.23 2.17 11.62
C TYR A 159 -7.60 3.28 12.62
N ASN A 160 -8.88 3.39 12.98
CA ASN A 160 -9.35 4.46 13.86
C ASN A 160 -8.77 4.40 15.28
N ARG A 161 -8.57 3.18 15.83
CA ARG A 161 -8.08 3.00 17.20
C ARG A 161 -6.57 2.97 17.32
N PHE A 162 -5.89 2.44 16.31
CA PHE A 162 -4.45 2.12 16.42
C PHE A 162 -3.61 2.76 15.30
N GLY A 163 -4.23 3.46 14.35
CA GLY A 163 -3.52 4.05 13.21
C GLY A 163 -2.93 3.02 12.24
N ILE A 164 -3.43 1.77 12.26
CA ILE A 164 -2.91 0.69 11.41
C ILE A 164 -3.69 0.68 10.11
N ALA A 165 -3.04 1.08 9.01
CA ALA A 165 -3.53 0.88 7.64
C ALA A 165 -2.90 -0.40 7.07
N LEU A 166 -3.70 -1.23 6.42
CA LEU A 166 -3.19 -2.43 5.76
C LEU A 166 -3.03 -2.18 4.25
N PRO A 167 -1.95 -2.66 3.64
CA PRO A 167 -1.71 -2.43 2.22
C PRO A 167 -2.84 -2.98 1.35
N LEU A 168 -3.15 -2.31 0.24
CA LEU A 168 -4.10 -2.72 -0.80
C LEU A 168 -5.58 -2.85 -0.33
N GLU A 169 -5.94 -2.47 0.91
CA GLU A 169 -7.34 -2.53 1.36
C GLU A 169 -8.27 -1.68 0.50
N ASP A 170 -7.76 -0.58 -0.04
CA ASP A 170 -8.52 0.34 -0.89
C ASP A 170 -9.04 -0.29 -2.19
N LEU A 171 -8.34 -1.30 -2.73
CA LEU A 171 -8.77 -2.01 -3.94
C LEU A 171 -10.15 -2.66 -3.80
N PHE A 172 -10.57 -2.98 -2.57
CA PHE A 172 -11.84 -3.59 -2.24
C PHE A 172 -12.96 -2.56 -1.98
N ARG A 173 -12.67 -1.26 -2.09
CA ARG A 173 -13.59 -0.20 -1.64
C ARG A 173 -14.30 0.55 -2.77
N TRP A 174 -13.94 0.33 -4.03
CA TRP A 174 -14.48 1.10 -5.16
C TRP A 174 -15.86 0.64 -5.63
N GLY A 175 -16.25 -0.60 -5.37
CA GLY A 175 -17.49 -1.21 -5.87
C GLY A 175 -18.72 -0.97 -5.01
N ASP A 176 -18.59 -0.57 -3.74
CA ASP A 176 -19.74 -0.35 -2.89
C ASP A 176 -20.29 1.07 -3.02
N GLY A 177 -21.61 1.20 -3.02
CA GLY A 177 -22.28 2.48 -3.16
C GLY A 177 -21.97 3.52 -2.08
N ALA A 178 -21.24 3.13 -1.00
CA ALA A 178 -20.77 4.02 0.04
C ALA A 178 -19.59 4.90 -0.41
N ASN A 179 -19.04 4.68 -1.61
CA ASN A 179 -17.88 5.42 -2.13
C ASN A 179 -18.21 6.37 -3.29
N ALA A 180 -19.46 6.79 -3.44
CA ALA A 180 -19.81 7.82 -4.42
C ALA A 180 -18.94 9.08 -4.23
N ASP A 181 -18.62 9.44 -2.98
CA ASP A 181 -17.77 10.59 -2.66
C ASP A 181 -16.33 10.41 -3.17
N ARG A 182 -15.79 9.17 -3.20
CA ARG A 182 -14.45 8.91 -3.73
C ARG A 182 -14.38 9.12 -5.23
N ILE A 183 -15.40 8.70 -5.96
CA ILE A 183 -15.49 8.93 -7.41
C ILE A 183 -15.58 10.42 -7.71
N GLN A 184 -16.34 11.18 -6.91
CA GLN A 184 -16.43 12.63 -7.04
C GLN A 184 -15.12 13.35 -6.67
N ALA A 185 -14.26 12.71 -5.88
CA ALA A 185 -12.94 13.25 -5.52
C ALA A 185 -11.89 13.10 -6.63
N LEU A 186 -12.15 12.26 -7.64
CA LEU A 186 -11.24 12.10 -8.78
C LEU A 186 -11.06 13.41 -9.54
N LYS A 187 -9.82 13.77 -9.81
CA LYS A 187 -9.43 14.92 -10.64
C LYS A 187 -9.18 14.50 -12.09
N SER A 188 -8.73 13.25 -12.29
CA SER A 188 -8.67 12.61 -13.60
C SER A 188 -8.80 11.09 -13.45
N ALA A 189 -9.36 10.44 -14.46
CA ALA A 189 -9.48 8.99 -14.60
C ALA A 189 -9.50 8.66 -16.09
N TYR A 190 -8.57 7.85 -16.58
CA TYR A 190 -8.49 7.51 -18.00
C TYR A 190 -7.79 6.19 -18.25
N GLU A 191 -8.08 5.58 -19.41
CA GLU A 191 -7.32 4.44 -19.89
C GLU A 191 -6.01 4.90 -20.53
N VAL A 192 -4.90 4.31 -20.09
CA VAL A 192 -3.57 4.54 -20.68
C VAL A 192 -3.36 3.62 -21.88
N GLY A 193 -3.97 2.43 -21.85
CA GLY A 193 -3.89 1.43 -22.90
C GLY A 193 -3.74 0.01 -22.37
N SER A 194 -3.43 -0.93 -23.25
CA SER A 194 -3.23 -2.34 -22.89
C SER A 194 -1.75 -2.63 -22.61
N ALA A 195 -1.50 -3.55 -21.66
CA ALA A 195 -0.16 -4.00 -21.32
C ALA A 195 -0.17 -5.48 -20.92
N THR A 196 1.01 -6.11 -20.93
CA THR A 196 1.19 -7.47 -20.42
C THR A 196 2.00 -7.42 -19.12
N ILE A 197 1.40 -7.90 -18.03
CA ILE A 197 2.05 -7.98 -16.72
C ILE A 197 2.24 -9.45 -16.35
N ASP A 198 3.51 -9.87 -16.23
CA ASP A 198 3.89 -11.24 -15.87
C ASP A 198 3.19 -12.30 -16.76
N GLY A 199 3.10 -12.02 -18.08
CA GLY A 199 2.48 -12.89 -19.08
C GLY A 199 0.93 -12.80 -19.14
N VAL A 200 0.30 -11.91 -18.37
CA VAL A 200 -1.15 -11.71 -18.34
C VAL A 200 -1.52 -10.42 -19.05
N GLU A 201 -2.48 -10.48 -19.98
CA GLU A 201 -3.03 -9.30 -20.63
C GLU A 201 -3.85 -8.46 -19.65
N THR A 202 -3.59 -7.15 -19.66
CA THR A 202 -4.25 -6.20 -18.76
C THR A 202 -4.61 -4.92 -19.50
N ASP A 203 -5.63 -4.21 -18.99
CA ASP A 203 -5.87 -2.81 -19.29
C ASP A 203 -5.26 -1.97 -18.19
N HIS A 204 -4.58 -0.89 -18.57
CA HIS A 204 -3.87 0.03 -17.71
C HIS A 204 -4.68 1.32 -17.57
N PHE A 205 -5.02 1.66 -16.34
CA PHE A 205 -5.75 2.87 -15.99
C PHE A 205 -4.94 3.75 -15.06
N ALA A 206 -5.11 5.06 -15.20
CA ALA A 206 -4.47 6.07 -14.35
C ALA A 206 -5.52 6.99 -13.73
N PHE A 207 -5.32 7.33 -12.46
CA PHE A 207 -6.23 8.11 -11.65
C PHE A 207 -5.46 9.18 -10.87
N ARG A 208 -6.09 10.33 -10.69
CA ARG A 208 -5.58 11.41 -9.84
C ARG A 208 -6.62 11.84 -8.84
N GLU A 209 -6.19 11.99 -7.60
CA GLU A 209 -6.93 12.61 -6.51
C GLU A 209 -6.14 13.84 -6.00
N GLU A 210 -6.60 14.51 -4.93
CA GLU A 210 -5.91 15.70 -4.42
C GLU A 210 -4.46 15.39 -4.01
N ASP A 211 -4.27 14.37 -3.21
CA ASP A 211 -3.02 14.05 -2.53
C ASP A 211 -2.28 12.85 -3.14
N VAL A 212 -2.88 12.15 -4.12
CA VAL A 212 -2.32 10.92 -4.66
C VAL A 212 -2.57 10.79 -6.16
N ASP A 213 -1.55 10.34 -6.90
CA ASP A 213 -1.69 9.75 -8.22
C ASP A 213 -1.60 8.23 -8.08
N TRP A 214 -2.42 7.49 -8.78
CA TRP A 214 -2.31 6.04 -8.76
C TRP A 214 -2.69 5.41 -10.10
N GLU A 215 -2.12 4.26 -10.35
CA GLU A 215 -2.30 3.49 -11.57
C GLU A 215 -2.62 2.05 -11.21
N VAL A 216 -3.43 1.40 -12.03
CA VAL A 216 -3.76 -0.02 -11.88
C VAL A 216 -3.79 -0.71 -13.24
N TRP A 217 -3.23 -1.93 -13.27
CA TRP A 217 -3.32 -2.84 -14.42
C TRP A 217 -4.29 -3.95 -14.06
N ILE A 218 -5.46 -3.94 -14.68
CA ILE A 218 -6.56 -4.88 -14.43
C ILE A 218 -6.52 -5.99 -15.48
N GLN A 219 -6.49 -7.24 -15.03
CA GLN A 219 -6.54 -8.40 -15.93
C GLN A 219 -7.78 -8.36 -16.81
N LYS A 220 -7.62 -8.63 -18.11
CA LYS A 220 -8.71 -8.77 -19.06
C LYS A 220 -9.52 -10.05 -18.84
N GLY A 221 -10.81 -10.01 -19.17
CA GLY A 221 -11.72 -11.15 -19.12
C GLY A 221 -12.51 -11.25 -17.81
N ASP A 222 -13.01 -12.45 -17.49
CA ASP A 222 -14.02 -12.68 -16.45
C ASP A 222 -13.51 -12.56 -15.01
N GLN A 223 -12.22 -12.43 -14.83
CA GLN A 223 -11.58 -12.28 -13.51
C GLN A 223 -10.77 -10.99 -13.45
N PRO A 224 -11.42 -9.83 -13.36
CA PRO A 224 -10.76 -8.53 -13.38
C PRO A 224 -10.04 -8.25 -12.06
N VAL A 225 -8.91 -8.93 -11.85
CA VAL A 225 -8.02 -8.71 -10.69
C VAL A 225 -6.89 -7.76 -11.06
N PRO A 226 -6.42 -6.90 -10.13
CA PRO A 226 -5.26 -6.05 -10.38
C PRO A 226 -3.98 -6.90 -10.42
N ARG A 227 -3.16 -6.71 -11.45
CA ARG A 227 -1.86 -7.37 -11.61
C ARG A 227 -0.69 -6.50 -11.19
N LYS A 228 -0.87 -5.19 -11.28
CA LYS A 228 0.10 -4.21 -10.84
C LYS A 228 -0.62 -2.96 -10.34
N VAL A 229 -0.05 -2.33 -9.32
CA VAL A 229 -0.52 -1.04 -8.78
C VAL A 229 0.70 -0.14 -8.60
N VAL A 230 0.54 1.14 -8.91
CA VAL A 230 1.51 2.20 -8.59
C VAL A 230 0.76 3.29 -7.83
N ILE A 231 1.35 3.80 -6.76
CA ILE A 231 0.80 4.89 -5.95
C ILE A 231 1.89 5.91 -5.73
N VAL A 232 1.62 7.18 -6.01
CA VAL A 232 2.56 8.30 -5.84
C VAL A 232 1.96 9.28 -4.84
N ASP A 233 2.65 9.52 -3.75
CA ASP A 233 2.30 10.59 -2.80
C ASP A 233 2.62 11.94 -3.43
N ARG A 234 1.60 12.80 -3.54
CA ARG A 234 1.72 14.15 -4.10
C ARG A 234 1.94 15.22 -3.04
N THR A 235 1.78 14.86 -1.77
CA THR A 235 1.97 15.79 -0.65
C THR A 235 3.45 16.02 -0.35
N ASP A 236 4.30 15.04 -0.63
CA ASP A 236 5.76 15.16 -0.49
C ASP A 236 6.40 15.65 -1.79
N PRO A 237 7.23 16.72 -1.77
CA PRO A 237 7.94 17.20 -2.95
C PRO A 237 8.81 16.15 -3.64
N ALA A 238 9.35 15.18 -2.90
CA ALA A 238 10.12 14.07 -3.45
C ALA A 238 9.24 13.03 -4.17
N ARG A 239 7.89 13.10 -4.01
CA ARG A 239 6.90 12.23 -4.64
C ARG A 239 7.24 10.75 -4.47
N PRO A 240 7.36 10.25 -3.22
CA PRO A 240 7.67 8.84 -3.01
C PRO A 240 6.61 7.95 -3.63
N THR A 241 7.07 6.82 -4.15
CA THR A 241 6.25 5.92 -4.95
C THR A 241 6.20 4.55 -4.28
N PHE A 242 5.03 3.95 -4.26
CA PHE A 242 4.83 2.53 -3.98
C PHE A 242 4.46 1.82 -5.27
N VAL A 243 5.14 0.71 -5.57
CA VAL A 243 4.84 -0.17 -6.70
C VAL A 243 4.60 -1.57 -6.17
N ALA A 244 3.56 -2.24 -6.64
CA ALA A 244 3.30 -3.64 -6.29
C ALA A 244 2.89 -4.45 -7.52
N ARG A 245 3.46 -5.66 -7.66
CA ARG A 245 3.01 -6.71 -8.59
C ARG A 245 2.26 -7.77 -7.81
N LEU A 246 1.12 -8.20 -8.33
CA LEU A 246 0.16 -9.03 -7.61
C LEU A 246 -0.08 -10.36 -8.32
N SER A 247 0.07 -11.45 -7.59
CA SER A 247 -0.32 -12.80 -8.00
C SER A 247 -1.51 -13.26 -7.18
N TRP A 248 -2.51 -13.85 -7.82
CA TRP A 248 -3.80 -14.18 -7.23
C TRP A 248 -4.07 -15.69 -7.24
N GLN A 249 -4.62 -16.17 -6.13
CA GLN A 249 -5.24 -17.49 -6.00
C GLN A 249 -6.73 -17.27 -5.70
N ILE A 250 -7.57 -17.60 -6.64
CA ILE A 250 -9.02 -17.41 -6.54
C ILE A 250 -9.67 -18.65 -5.94
N ASN A 251 -10.48 -18.43 -4.88
CA ASN A 251 -11.19 -19.47 -4.13
C ASN A 251 -10.31 -20.63 -3.61
N PRO A 252 -9.12 -20.34 -3.02
CA PRO A 252 -8.33 -21.38 -2.38
C PRO A 252 -9.06 -21.96 -1.17
N THR A 253 -8.76 -23.21 -0.84
CA THR A 253 -9.27 -23.83 0.39
C THR A 253 -8.38 -23.45 1.56
N PHE A 254 -8.97 -22.83 2.58
CA PHE A 254 -8.33 -22.53 3.86
C PHE A 254 -9.03 -23.29 4.99
N THR A 255 -8.28 -23.57 6.04
CA THR A 255 -8.76 -24.14 7.30
C THR A 255 -8.76 -23.09 8.41
N ASP A 256 -9.40 -23.38 9.54
CA ASP A 256 -9.35 -22.48 10.71
C ASP A 256 -7.93 -22.32 11.27
N ALA A 257 -7.10 -23.34 11.13
CA ALA A 257 -5.70 -23.28 11.53
C ALA A 257 -4.90 -22.21 10.77
N ASP A 258 -5.26 -21.94 9.51
CA ASP A 258 -4.62 -20.89 8.71
C ASP A 258 -4.81 -19.48 9.30
N PHE A 259 -5.88 -19.25 10.07
CA PHE A 259 -6.23 -17.96 10.68
C PHE A 259 -6.02 -17.95 12.21
N THR A 260 -5.46 -19.02 12.76
CA THR A 260 -5.21 -19.11 14.20
C THR A 260 -3.80 -18.60 14.51
N PHE A 261 -3.70 -17.62 15.40
CA PHE A 261 -2.41 -17.17 15.90
C PHE A 261 -1.92 -18.07 17.03
N VAL A 262 -0.74 -18.64 16.86
CA VAL A 262 0.00 -19.34 17.90
C VAL A 262 1.30 -18.60 18.11
N PRO A 263 1.53 -17.98 19.29
CA PRO A 263 2.79 -17.27 19.55
C PRO A 263 3.97 -18.23 19.60
N ASP A 264 5.12 -17.79 19.10
CA ASP A 264 6.37 -18.51 19.31
C ASP A 264 6.70 -18.62 20.81
N ALA A 265 7.46 -19.64 21.20
CA ALA A 265 7.75 -19.95 22.61
C ALA A 265 8.34 -18.78 23.42
N ASN A 266 9.08 -17.87 22.75
CA ASN A 266 9.72 -16.72 23.37
C ASN A 266 8.98 -15.40 23.09
N ALA A 267 7.85 -15.43 22.37
CA ALA A 267 7.10 -14.23 22.03
C ALA A 267 6.44 -13.63 23.28
N LYS A 268 6.56 -12.32 23.43
CA LYS A 268 6.01 -11.58 24.57
C LYS A 268 4.76 -10.81 24.17
N LYS A 269 3.71 -10.96 24.97
CA LYS A 269 2.49 -10.19 24.79
C LYS A 269 2.68 -8.75 25.28
N ILE A 270 2.27 -7.80 24.45
CA ILE A 270 2.22 -6.36 24.79
C ILE A 270 0.79 -5.83 24.55
N GLN A 271 0.54 -4.60 24.92
CA GLN A 271 -0.72 -3.90 24.59
C GLN A 271 -0.56 -3.11 23.29
N LEU A 272 -1.62 -3.06 22.49
CA LEU A 272 -1.72 -2.13 21.38
C LEU A 272 -1.91 -0.73 21.95
N ALA A 273 -1.01 0.19 21.57
CA ALA A 273 -1.18 1.60 21.89
C ALA A 273 -2.36 2.16 21.07
N THR A 274 -3.23 2.93 21.72
CA THR A 274 -4.26 3.68 21.01
C THR A 274 -3.63 4.86 20.29
N TYR A 275 -3.98 5.04 19.03
CA TYR A 275 -3.61 6.22 18.26
C TYR A 275 -4.37 7.43 18.83
N LYS A 276 -3.63 8.42 19.29
CA LYS A 276 -4.16 9.75 19.58
C LYS A 276 -3.88 10.57 18.34
N GLY A 277 -4.90 10.72 17.48
CA GLY A 277 -4.78 11.63 16.34
C GLY A 277 -4.29 13.00 16.84
N GLU A 278 -3.31 13.56 16.17
CA GLU A 278 -2.90 14.97 16.33
C GLU A 278 -3.94 15.87 15.69
#